data_0524052e2b17217faa83f23a364dacf8
#
_entry.id   0524052e2b17217faa83f23a364dacf8
#
_cell.length_a   1.000
_cell.length_b   1.000
_cell.length_c   1.000
_cell.angle_alpha   90.00
_cell.angle_beta   90.00
_cell.angle_gamma   90.00
#
_symmetry.space_group_name_H-M   'P 1'
#
loop_
_entity.id
_entity.type
_entity.pdbx_description
1 polymer ?
#
loop_
_entity_poly.entity_id
_entity_poly.type
_entity_poly.pdbx_seq_one_letter_code
_entity_poly.pdbx_strand_id
1 'polypeptide(L)'
;MTEHVSGDDARLRQRRNLVTEIPGPVSRELLTRRERAVARGVSHVLPVFVTDAGGGVIVDVDGNSLIDFGSGIAVVSVGNAAPRVSARVAEQAARFTHTCFMVTPYEGYLEVCEELATRTPGTHDKRSALFNSGAEAVENAVKIARHATGRQAVVAFDHAYHGRTNLTMALTAKNMPYKDKFGPFAGEIYRMPMAYPLRWPGGRDACAAEALATVKSLIHTQVGEDNVAALIIEPIQGEGGFVVPPDGFLPGLAEFCRQNRIVFIADEIQTGFCRTGDWFACEHEGVVPDMVTTAKGIAGGLPLAAVTGRTEIMDSVHAGGLGGTYGGNPVACAAALGAIETMAAEDLAGRARRIGDIMFPRLYGLAEKYPVIADVRGRGAMLAIELTKPGTLDPDPATTTAVAKACHQAGLVTLTCGTFGNVIRFLPPLVIGEDLLDEGLSILEDAFAAV
;
A
#
# COMPACT_ATOMS: atom_id res chain seq x y z
N MET A 1 -24.58 -5.76 -26.31
CA MET A 1 -23.79 -4.55 -26.65
C MET A 1 -23.41 -3.93 -25.29
N THR A 2 -22.26 -4.30 -24.77
CA THR A 2 -21.70 -3.74 -23.54
C THR A 2 -20.99 -2.46 -23.95
N GLU A 3 -21.56 -1.31 -23.56
CA GLU A 3 -20.87 -0.04 -23.67
C GLU A 3 -19.55 -0.16 -22.88
N HIS A 4 -18.44 -0.03 -23.58
CA HIS A 4 -17.14 0.18 -22.97
C HIS A 4 -17.23 1.49 -22.17
N VAL A 5 -17.19 1.37 -20.84
CA VAL A 5 -16.93 2.52 -19.98
C VAL A 5 -15.48 2.92 -20.27
N SER A 6 -15.31 3.91 -21.13
CA SER A 6 -14.03 4.55 -21.37
C SER A 6 -13.60 5.21 -20.07
N GLY A 7 -12.40 4.90 -19.58
CA GLY A 7 -11.77 5.58 -18.46
C GLY A 7 -11.35 7.02 -18.79
N ASP A 8 -12.15 7.70 -19.60
CA ASP A 8 -11.93 9.08 -19.99
C ASP A 8 -12.33 10.00 -18.84
N ASP A 9 -11.33 10.42 -18.06
CA ASP A 9 -11.45 11.71 -17.38
C ASP A 9 -11.60 12.77 -18.49
N ALA A 10 -12.85 13.19 -18.74
CA ALA A 10 -13.17 14.18 -19.78
C ALA A 10 -12.40 15.51 -19.59
N ARG A 11 -11.75 15.71 -18.43
CA ARG A 11 -10.97 16.88 -18.05
C ARG A 11 -9.54 16.86 -18.57
N LEU A 12 -8.89 15.67 -18.63
CA LEU A 12 -7.52 15.48 -19.09
C LEU A 12 -7.45 14.43 -20.21
N ARG A 13 -6.70 14.74 -21.28
CA ARG A 13 -6.42 13.74 -22.31
C ARG A 13 -5.62 12.58 -21.72
N GLN A 14 -6.13 11.39 -21.82
CA GLN A 14 -5.49 10.17 -21.37
C GLN A 14 -4.42 9.70 -22.36
N ARG A 15 -3.32 10.46 -22.46
CA ARG A 15 -2.17 10.10 -23.29
C ARG A 15 -0.90 10.74 -22.76
N ARG A 16 0.23 10.08 -22.93
CA ARG A 16 1.55 10.65 -22.71
C ARG A 16 1.88 11.71 -23.77
N ASN A 17 2.48 12.82 -23.32
CA ASN A 17 2.95 13.86 -24.22
C ASN A 17 4.13 14.60 -23.55
N LEU A 18 5.34 14.46 -24.09
CA LEU A 18 6.52 15.16 -23.60
C LEU A 18 6.79 16.36 -24.49
N VAL A 19 6.76 17.55 -23.90
CA VAL A 19 7.04 18.82 -24.58
C VAL A 19 8.40 19.40 -24.21
N THR A 20 8.98 18.89 -23.11
CA THR A 20 10.35 19.20 -22.68
C THR A 20 11.08 17.92 -22.27
N GLU A 21 12.39 18.01 -22.03
CA GLU A 21 13.09 16.99 -21.24
C GLU A 21 12.57 16.94 -19.79
N ILE A 22 12.83 15.85 -19.08
CA ILE A 22 12.44 15.67 -17.66
C ILE A 22 13.69 15.65 -16.78
N PRO A 23 13.84 16.60 -15.82
CA PRO A 23 12.94 17.72 -15.52
C PRO A 23 13.03 18.86 -16.56
N GLY A 24 11.90 19.51 -16.83
CA GLY A 24 11.85 20.72 -17.66
C GLY A 24 12.38 21.97 -16.94
N PRO A 25 12.44 23.12 -17.66
CA PRO A 25 13.06 24.35 -17.12
C PRO A 25 12.35 24.89 -15.87
N VAL A 26 11.01 24.88 -15.85
CA VAL A 26 10.23 25.38 -14.70
C VAL A 26 10.40 24.44 -13.50
N SER A 27 10.41 23.14 -13.72
CA SER A 27 10.68 22.15 -12.68
C SER A 27 12.07 22.35 -12.06
N ARG A 28 13.11 22.66 -12.85
CA ARG A 28 14.45 22.95 -12.34
C ARG A 28 14.48 24.22 -11.47
N GLU A 29 13.75 25.26 -11.83
CA GLU A 29 13.62 26.46 -10.99
C GLU A 29 12.94 26.14 -9.66
N LEU A 30 11.84 25.39 -9.70
CA LEU A 30 11.11 24.97 -8.50
C LEU A 30 11.92 24.01 -7.60
N LEU A 31 12.80 23.19 -8.16
CA LEU A 31 13.73 22.37 -7.36
C LEU A 31 14.67 23.27 -6.54
N THR A 32 15.23 24.33 -7.12
CA THR A 32 16.07 25.30 -6.39
C THR A 32 15.29 25.98 -5.26
N ARG A 33 14.02 26.33 -5.52
CA ARG A 33 13.14 26.91 -4.49
C ARG A 33 12.82 25.90 -3.38
N ARG A 34 12.58 24.62 -3.74
CA ARG A 34 12.35 23.52 -2.81
C ARG A 34 13.54 23.31 -1.86
N GLU A 35 14.76 23.34 -2.35
CA GLU A 35 15.97 23.18 -1.53
C GLU A 35 16.07 24.19 -0.39
N ARG A 36 15.51 25.39 -0.58
CA ARG A 36 15.49 26.46 0.42
C ARG A 36 14.31 26.36 1.40
N ALA A 37 13.19 25.77 0.98
CA ALA A 37 11.93 25.81 1.74
C ALA A 37 11.57 24.50 2.42
N VAL A 38 12.03 23.35 1.92
CA VAL A 38 11.63 22.02 2.38
C VAL A 38 12.78 21.35 3.11
N ALA A 39 12.50 20.78 4.29
CA ALA A 39 13.49 20.04 5.06
C ALA A 39 14.11 18.91 4.22
N ARG A 40 15.45 18.78 4.29
CA ARG A 40 16.22 17.80 3.50
C ARG A 40 15.74 16.35 3.65
N GLY A 41 15.19 16.00 4.81
CA GLY A 41 14.65 14.66 5.08
C GLY A 41 13.41 14.28 4.24
N VAL A 42 12.73 15.27 3.63
CA VAL A 42 11.62 15.02 2.70
C VAL A 42 12.19 14.87 1.29
N SER A 43 12.37 13.62 0.84
CA SER A 43 12.92 13.31 -0.49
C SER A 43 11.84 13.34 -1.58
N HIS A 44 12.25 13.25 -2.84
CA HIS A 44 11.41 13.00 -4.01
C HIS A 44 12.10 11.97 -4.91
N VAL A 45 11.29 11.25 -5.71
CA VAL A 45 11.78 10.25 -6.67
C VAL A 45 11.92 10.86 -8.05
N LEU A 46 10.85 11.52 -8.53
CA LEU A 46 10.82 12.18 -9.84
C LEU A 46 10.94 13.70 -9.65
N PRO A 47 11.88 14.36 -10.32
CA PRO A 47 12.16 15.81 -10.10
C PRO A 47 11.24 16.71 -10.93
N VAL A 48 9.92 16.48 -10.91
CA VAL A 48 8.91 17.32 -11.56
C VAL A 48 7.92 17.86 -10.54
N PHE A 49 7.21 18.94 -10.90
CA PHE A 49 6.15 19.52 -10.06
C PHE A 49 4.82 19.40 -10.78
N VAL A 50 3.85 18.79 -10.12
CA VAL A 50 2.54 18.48 -10.71
C VAL A 50 1.63 19.71 -10.66
N THR A 51 0.94 19.99 -11.75
CA THR A 51 -0.11 21.03 -11.84
C THR A 51 -1.49 20.42 -11.98
N ASP A 52 -1.60 19.23 -12.58
CA ASP A 52 -2.87 18.52 -12.76
C ASP A 52 -2.65 17.00 -12.82
N ALA A 53 -3.68 16.23 -12.49
CA ALA A 53 -3.65 14.77 -12.57
C ALA A 53 -5.07 14.22 -12.69
N GLY A 54 -5.24 13.11 -13.43
CA GLY A 54 -6.53 12.44 -13.60
C GLY A 54 -6.39 11.14 -14.37
N GLY A 55 -7.27 10.18 -14.10
CA GLY A 55 -7.17 8.86 -14.72
C GLY A 55 -5.80 8.22 -14.50
N GLY A 56 -5.12 7.86 -15.59
CA GLY A 56 -3.76 7.30 -15.59
C GLY A 56 -2.64 8.30 -15.90
N VAL A 57 -2.90 9.63 -15.83
CA VAL A 57 -1.99 10.68 -16.29
C VAL A 57 -1.72 11.71 -15.20
N ILE A 58 -0.46 12.17 -15.14
CA ILE A 58 0.00 13.31 -14.34
C ILE A 58 0.54 14.37 -15.30
N VAL A 59 0.16 15.64 -15.10
CA VAL A 59 0.67 16.79 -15.87
C VAL A 59 1.60 17.63 -15.00
N ASP A 60 2.81 17.87 -15.47
CA ASP A 60 3.77 18.71 -14.77
C ASP A 60 3.67 20.21 -15.16
N VAL A 61 4.40 21.05 -14.42
CA VAL A 61 4.45 22.52 -14.63
C VAL A 61 5.08 22.92 -15.96
N ASP A 62 5.82 22.03 -16.59
CA ASP A 62 6.47 22.23 -17.89
C ASP A 62 5.56 21.81 -19.06
N GLY A 63 4.35 21.27 -18.76
CA GLY A 63 3.35 20.84 -19.74
C GLY A 63 3.54 19.40 -20.23
N ASN A 64 4.43 18.62 -19.60
CA ASN A 64 4.55 17.19 -19.92
C ASN A 64 3.39 16.42 -19.30
N SER A 65 2.79 15.51 -20.07
CA SER A 65 1.85 14.49 -19.57
C SER A 65 2.57 13.15 -19.42
N LEU A 66 2.58 12.63 -18.21
CA LEU A 66 3.30 11.43 -17.80
C LEU A 66 2.31 10.30 -17.52
N ILE A 67 2.67 9.06 -17.85
CA ILE A 67 1.89 7.87 -17.46
C ILE A 67 2.19 7.56 -15.99
N ASP A 68 1.15 7.37 -15.17
CA ASP A 68 1.29 7.11 -13.75
C ASP A 68 1.20 5.60 -13.43
N PHE A 69 2.34 4.96 -13.15
CA PHE A 69 2.39 3.61 -12.59
C PHE A 69 2.72 3.62 -11.08
N GLY A 70 2.46 4.73 -10.39
CA GLY A 70 2.73 4.88 -8.96
C GLY A 70 1.50 5.18 -8.12
N SER A 71 0.46 5.81 -8.67
CA SER A 71 -0.78 6.21 -7.96
C SER A 71 -0.53 6.91 -6.62
N GLY A 72 0.54 7.72 -6.50
CA GLY A 72 0.91 8.31 -5.21
C GLY A 72 1.24 7.25 -4.13
N ILE A 73 1.82 6.13 -4.51
CA ILE A 73 2.10 4.94 -3.68
C ILE A 73 0.77 4.23 -3.30
N ALA A 74 0.00 3.80 -4.29
CA ALA A 74 -1.30 3.11 -4.15
C ALA A 74 -2.39 3.92 -3.42
N VAL A 75 -2.32 5.24 -3.44
CA VAL A 75 -3.29 6.13 -2.76
C VAL A 75 -4.47 6.44 -3.66
N VAL A 76 -4.23 6.83 -4.92
CA VAL A 76 -5.27 7.24 -5.85
C VAL A 76 -5.72 6.07 -6.74
N SER A 77 -6.15 4.98 -6.10
CA SER A 77 -6.64 3.79 -6.80
C SER A 77 -7.82 4.08 -7.73
N VAL A 78 -8.70 5.02 -7.35
CA VAL A 78 -9.85 5.49 -8.14
C VAL A 78 -9.49 6.59 -9.16
N GLY A 79 -8.20 6.87 -9.34
CA GLY A 79 -7.69 8.01 -10.11
C GLY A 79 -7.65 9.30 -9.31
N ASN A 80 -6.79 10.24 -9.75
CA ASN A 80 -6.76 11.58 -9.18
C ASN A 80 -8.03 12.34 -9.55
N ALA A 81 -8.55 13.16 -8.62
CA ALA A 81 -9.73 13.98 -8.80
C ALA A 81 -10.96 13.19 -9.34
N ALA A 82 -11.12 11.93 -8.89
CA ALA A 82 -12.23 11.07 -9.28
C ALA A 82 -13.57 11.79 -9.10
N PRO A 83 -14.49 11.76 -10.09
CA PRO A 83 -15.68 12.62 -10.09
C PRO A 83 -16.57 12.49 -8.85
N ARG A 84 -16.86 11.26 -8.39
CA ARG A 84 -17.66 11.03 -7.17
C ARG A 84 -16.94 11.53 -5.92
N VAL A 85 -15.63 11.34 -5.82
CA VAL A 85 -14.81 11.85 -4.70
C VAL A 85 -14.85 13.37 -4.68
N SER A 86 -14.56 14.02 -5.81
CA SER A 86 -14.54 15.48 -5.93
C SER A 86 -15.89 16.12 -5.62
N ALA A 87 -16.99 15.53 -6.08
CA ALA A 87 -18.34 16.02 -5.82
C ALA A 87 -18.69 15.96 -4.33
N ARG A 88 -18.48 14.80 -3.67
CA ARG A 88 -18.73 14.62 -2.23
C ARG A 88 -17.85 15.53 -1.37
N VAL A 89 -16.59 15.70 -1.74
CA VAL A 89 -15.65 16.60 -1.07
C VAL A 89 -16.14 18.06 -1.15
N ALA A 90 -16.54 18.53 -2.34
CA ALA A 90 -17.03 19.89 -2.53
C ALA A 90 -18.32 20.16 -1.75
N GLU A 91 -19.26 19.23 -1.78
CA GLU A 91 -20.51 19.32 -1.01
C GLU A 91 -20.23 19.40 0.50
N GLN A 92 -19.43 18.48 1.04
CA GLN A 92 -19.13 18.44 2.47
C GLN A 92 -18.33 19.68 2.92
N ALA A 93 -17.37 20.13 2.12
CA ALA A 93 -16.55 21.31 2.43
C ALA A 93 -17.40 22.60 2.49
N ALA A 94 -18.48 22.69 1.71
CA ALA A 94 -19.41 23.79 1.74
C ALA A 94 -20.33 23.78 2.99
N ARG A 95 -20.49 22.65 3.66
CA ARG A 95 -21.33 22.51 4.88
C ARG A 95 -20.53 22.77 6.15
N PHE A 96 -19.52 21.93 6.41
CA PHE A 96 -18.55 22.08 7.52
C PHE A 96 -17.33 21.19 7.28
N THR A 97 -16.18 21.64 7.77
CA THR A 97 -14.89 20.95 7.57
C THR A 97 -14.37 20.26 8.83
N HIS A 98 -14.88 20.61 10.01
CA HIS A 98 -14.41 20.05 11.28
C HIS A 98 -15.36 20.39 12.43
N THR A 99 -15.66 19.39 13.27
CA THR A 99 -16.35 19.59 14.57
C THR A 99 -15.70 18.73 15.68
N CYS A 100 -14.72 17.91 15.36
CA CYS A 100 -14.16 16.85 16.18
C CYS A 100 -15.21 15.80 16.59
N PHE A 101 -15.17 14.60 15.95
CA PHE A 101 -16.17 13.55 16.18
C PHE A 101 -16.39 13.21 17.66
N MET A 102 -15.34 13.29 18.49
CA MET A 102 -15.43 13.04 19.93
C MET A 102 -16.17 14.15 20.70
N VAL A 103 -16.39 15.31 20.09
CA VAL A 103 -17.12 16.45 20.70
C VAL A 103 -18.55 16.51 20.17
N THR A 104 -18.70 16.54 18.85
CA THR A 104 -19.99 16.54 18.16
C THR A 104 -19.96 15.57 16.99
N PRO A 105 -20.55 14.37 17.14
CA PRO A 105 -20.60 13.35 16.09
C PRO A 105 -21.32 13.83 14.82
N TYR A 106 -21.01 13.19 13.68
CA TYR A 106 -21.64 13.42 12.38
C TYR A 106 -21.76 12.12 11.59
N GLU A 107 -22.77 12.06 10.74
CA GLU A 107 -23.22 10.85 10.04
C GLU A 107 -22.13 10.24 9.14
N GLY A 108 -21.42 11.06 8.36
CA GLY A 108 -20.39 10.54 7.43
C GLY A 108 -19.28 9.71 8.09
N TYR A 109 -19.00 9.90 9.40
CA TYR A 109 -18.11 9.02 10.14
C TYR A 109 -18.75 7.63 10.35
N LEU A 110 -20.04 7.60 10.68
CA LEU A 110 -20.78 6.34 10.88
C LEU A 110 -20.87 5.56 9.58
N GLU A 111 -21.25 6.22 8.48
CA GLU A 111 -21.35 5.62 7.15
C GLU A 111 -20.02 4.97 6.72
N VAL A 112 -18.87 5.63 6.94
CA VAL A 112 -17.55 5.01 6.66
C VAL A 112 -17.31 3.78 7.53
N CYS A 113 -17.65 3.82 8.82
CA CYS A 113 -17.50 2.67 9.71
C CYS A 113 -18.41 1.49 9.28
N GLU A 114 -19.62 1.76 8.83
CA GLU A 114 -20.58 0.77 8.31
C GLU A 114 -20.08 0.13 7.01
N GLU A 115 -19.56 0.94 6.07
CA GLU A 115 -18.93 0.44 4.86
C GLU A 115 -17.71 -0.44 5.16
N LEU A 116 -16.87 -0.06 6.11
CA LEU A 116 -15.72 -0.85 6.53
C LEU A 116 -16.15 -2.16 7.20
N ALA A 117 -17.18 -2.14 8.05
CA ALA A 117 -17.71 -3.35 8.67
C ALA A 117 -18.27 -4.34 7.65
N THR A 118 -18.88 -3.83 6.58
CA THR A 118 -19.45 -4.65 5.51
C THR A 118 -18.37 -5.25 4.61
N ARG A 119 -17.33 -4.49 4.29
CA ARG A 119 -16.35 -4.87 3.26
C ARG A 119 -15.13 -5.62 3.79
N THR A 120 -14.74 -5.39 5.04
CA THR A 120 -13.59 -6.11 5.62
C THR A 120 -13.90 -7.60 5.80
N PRO A 121 -12.90 -8.50 5.66
CA PRO A 121 -13.12 -9.95 5.67
C PRO A 121 -13.84 -10.46 6.93
N GLY A 122 -14.68 -11.49 6.74
CA GLY A 122 -15.44 -12.16 7.80
C GLY A 122 -16.85 -11.63 8.01
N THR A 123 -17.72 -12.47 8.59
CA THR A 123 -19.15 -12.20 8.80
C THR A 123 -19.50 -11.85 10.26
N HIS A 124 -18.51 -11.81 11.14
CA HIS A 124 -18.67 -11.42 12.54
C HIS A 124 -18.96 -9.93 12.68
N ASP A 125 -19.54 -9.53 13.81
CA ASP A 125 -19.77 -8.12 14.14
C ASP A 125 -18.45 -7.37 14.28
N LYS A 126 -18.39 -6.18 13.70
CA LYS A 126 -17.18 -5.36 13.65
C LYS A 126 -17.44 -3.93 14.15
N ARG A 127 -16.38 -3.31 14.64
CA ARG A 127 -16.32 -1.88 14.95
C ARG A 127 -15.11 -1.27 14.27
N SER A 128 -15.21 0.03 13.98
CA SER A 128 -14.11 0.80 13.39
C SER A 128 -13.79 2.05 14.19
N ALA A 129 -12.52 2.43 14.19
CA ALA A 129 -12.07 3.74 14.67
C ALA A 129 -11.26 4.40 13.55
N LEU A 130 -11.54 5.68 13.25
CA LEU A 130 -10.93 6.41 12.15
C LEU A 130 -9.78 7.31 12.64
N PHE A 131 -8.72 7.37 11.83
CA PHE A 131 -7.47 8.10 12.07
C PHE A 131 -7.05 8.87 10.81
N ASN A 132 -5.89 9.55 10.84
CA ASN A 132 -5.43 10.38 9.72
C ASN A 132 -4.40 9.68 8.83
N SER A 133 -3.66 8.71 9.36
CA SER A 133 -2.57 8.05 8.65
C SER A 133 -2.48 6.57 8.98
N GLY A 134 -1.86 5.78 8.09
CA GLY A 134 -1.59 4.37 8.34
C GLY A 134 -0.75 4.13 9.59
N ALA A 135 0.22 5.00 9.88
CA ALA A 135 1.01 4.89 11.11
C ALA A 135 0.13 5.03 12.36
N GLU A 136 -0.82 5.97 12.38
CA GLU A 136 -1.78 6.10 13.49
C GLU A 136 -2.68 4.87 13.61
N ALA A 137 -3.15 4.31 12.48
CA ALA A 137 -3.94 3.09 12.49
C ALA A 137 -3.15 1.92 13.10
N VAL A 138 -1.90 1.71 12.70
CA VAL A 138 -1.04 0.65 13.25
C VAL A 138 -0.75 0.88 14.74
N GLU A 139 -0.41 2.11 15.15
CA GLU A 139 -0.21 2.46 16.57
C GLU A 139 -1.44 2.07 17.42
N ASN A 140 -2.64 2.41 16.92
CA ASN A 140 -3.88 2.12 17.63
C ASN A 140 -4.26 0.63 17.56
N ALA A 141 -4.00 -0.08 16.47
CA ALA A 141 -4.23 -1.51 16.38
C ALA A 141 -3.40 -2.27 17.43
N VAL A 142 -2.11 -1.94 17.58
CA VAL A 142 -1.25 -2.51 18.63
C VAL A 142 -1.75 -2.14 20.03
N LYS A 143 -2.13 -0.89 20.24
CA LYS A 143 -2.70 -0.40 21.51
C LYS A 143 -3.96 -1.16 21.90
N ILE A 144 -4.89 -1.38 20.95
CA ILE A 144 -6.11 -2.14 21.16
C ILE A 144 -5.79 -3.60 21.49
N ALA A 145 -4.91 -4.25 20.72
CA ALA A 145 -4.52 -5.63 20.94
C ALA A 145 -3.88 -5.86 22.31
N ARG A 146 -2.97 -4.98 22.73
CA ARG A 146 -2.38 -5.03 24.08
C ARG A 146 -3.43 -4.87 25.18
N HIS A 147 -4.37 -3.96 24.99
CA HIS A 147 -5.45 -3.74 25.96
C HIS A 147 -6.40 -4.95 26.04
N ALA A 148 -6.82 -5.47 24.91
CA ALA A 148 -7.76 -6.60 24.84
C ALA A 148 -7.18 -7.91 25.40
N THR A 149 -5.88 -8.13 25.24
CA THR A 149 -5.21 -9.37 25.68
C THR A 149 -4.56 -9.27 27.06
N GLY A 150 -4.24 -8.06 27.52
CA GLY A 150 -3.41 -7.83 28.69
C GLY A 150 -1.93 -8.22 28.50
N ARG A 151 -1.53 -8.54 27.25
CA ARG A 151 -0.17 -8.98 26.88
C ARG A 151 0.62 -7.82 26.26
N GLN A 152 1.95 -7.97 26.13
CA GLN A 152 2.82 -6.86 25.70
C GLN A 152 3.53 -7.09 24.38
N ALA A 153 3.98 -8.32 24.10
CA ALA A 153 4.79 -8.63 22.94
C ALA A 153 4.00 -8.50 21.63
N VAL A 154 4.63 -7.95 20.60
CA VAL A 154 4.08 -7.87 19.25
C VAL A 154 5.07 -8.50 18.26
N VAL A 155 4.57 -9.41 17.45
CA VAL A 155 5.33 -10.06 16.38
C VAL A 155 5.16 -9.27 15.09
N ALA A 156 6.28 -8.93 14.44
CA ALA A 156 6.35 -8.36 13.11
C ALA A 156 7.32 -9.16 12.25
N PHE A 157 7.41 -8.86 10.96
CA PHE A 157 8.18 -9.67 10.01
C PHE A 157 9.37 -8.93 9.41
N ASP A 158 10.37 -9.69 8.94
CA ASP A 158 11.41 -9.16 8.09
C ASP A 158 10.79 -8.55 6.83
N HIS A 159 11.44 -7.53 6.29
CA HIS A 159 10.98 -6.75 5.14
C HIS A 159 9.73 -5.87 5.38
N ALA A 160 9.04 -5.99 6.51
CA ALA A 160 7.82 -5.24 6.82
C ALA A 160 8.02 -3.72 6.87
N TYR A 161 6.94 -2.99 6.49
CA TYR A 161 6.83 -1.55 6.67
C TYR A 161 5.47 -1.18 7.25
N HIS A 162 5.47 -0.59 8.45
CA HIS A 162 4.25 -0.23 9.18
C HIS A 162 4.13 1.27 9.50
N GLY A 163 5.11 2.08 9.12
CA GLY A 163 5.08 3.53 9.32
C GLY A 163 6.38 4.11 9.86
N ARG A 164 6.33 5.40 10.24
CA ARG A 164 7.49 6.21 10.66
C ARG A 164 7.31 6.92 12.01
N THR A 165 6.35 6.49 12.85
CA THR A 165 6.27 6.87 14.26
C THR A 165 7.13 5.94 15.11
N ASN A 166 7.34 6.23 16.39
CA ASN A 166 8.27 5.48 17.22
C ASN A 166 7.97 3.96 17.27
N LEU A 167 6.70 3.59 17.54
CA LEU A 167 6.30 2.18 17.56
C LEU A 167 6.31 1.58 16.13
N THR A 168 5.79 2.30 15.12
CA THR A 168 5.76 1.76 13.77
C THR A 168 7.15 1.64 13.14
N MET A 169 8.13 2.47 13.52
CA MET A 169 9.55 2.26 13.18
C MET A 169 10.11 1.00 13.86
N ALA A 170 9.71 0.69 15.09
CA ALA A 170 10.10 -0.57 15.75
C ALA A 170 9.59 -1.79 14.97
N LEU A 171 8.36 -1.73 14.46
CA LEU A 171 7.73 -2.76 13.61
C LEU A 171 8.34 -2.83 12.21
N THR A 172 8.75 -1.69 11.63
CA THR A 172 9.37 -1.61 10.29
C THR A 172 10.75 -2.27 10.28
N ALA A 173 11.05 -3.07 9.25
CA ALA A 173 12.29 -3.84 9.17
C ALA A 173 13.49 -3.01 8.67
N LYS A 174 13.32 -2.34 7.52
CA LYS A 174 14.42 -1.68 6.80
C LYS A 174 14.99 -0.50 7.59
N ASN A 175 16.34 -0.51 7.83
CA ASN A 175 17.01 0.60 8.53
C ASN A 175 17.02 1.88 7.69
N MET A 176 17.73 1.90 6.58
CA MET A 176 17.73 3.05 5.66
C MET A 176 16.57 2.94 4.67
N PRO A 177 15.78 4.02 4.45
CA PRO A 177 15.91 5.36 5.04
C PRO A 177 15.05 5.58 6.30
N TYR A 178 14.45 4.53 6.89
CA TYR A 178 13.32 4.70 7.82
C TYR A 178 13.71 4.84 9.29
N LYS A 179 14.81 4.22 9.71
CA LYS A 179 15.14 4.03 11.15
C LYS A 179 16.50 4.59 11.56
N ASP A 180 17.40 4.83 10.61
CA ASP A 180 18.78 5.15 10.91
C ASP A 180 18.89 6.36 11.83
N LYS A 181 19.46 6.16 13.03
CA LYS A 181 19.68 7.16 14.07
C LYS A 181 18.42 7.81 14.68
N PHE A 182 17.25 7.20 14.50
CA PHE A 182 16.00 7.70 15.10
C PHE A 182 15.62 7.02 16.43
N GLY A 183 16.42 6.04 16.89
CA GLY A 183 16.16 5.36 18.16
C GLY A 183 16.34 6.27 19.40
N PRO A 184 15.95 5.80 20.61
CA PRO A 184 15.45 4.44 20.89
C PRO A 184 14.01 4.23 20.40
N PHE A 185 13.70 2.98 20.00
CA PHE A 185 12.37 2.58 19.54
C PHE A 185 11.57 1.92 20.66
N ALA A 186 10.25 1.76 20.43
CA ALA A 186 9.37 1.04 21.36
C ALA A 186 9.84 -0.40 21.57
N GLY A 187 9.77 -0.87 22.83
CA GLY A 187 10.11 -2.24 23.22
C GLY A 187 9.01 -3.26 22.95
N GLU A 188 9.32 -4.52 23.28
CA GLU A 188 8.42 -5.68 23.14
C GLU A 188 7.99 -5.94 21.69
N ILE A 189 8.88 -5.69 20.74
CA ILE A 189 8.71 -6.00 19.32
C ILE A 189 9.67 -7.13 18.94
N TYR A 190 9.12 -8.22 18.46
CA TYR A 190 9.85 -9.41 18.07
C TYR A 190 9.72 -9.64 16.57
N ARG A 191 10.86 -9.77 15.89
CA ARG A 191 10.92 -9.89 14.45
C ARG A 191 11.08 -11.33 14.02
N MET A 192 10.22 -11.79 13.11
CA MET A 192 10.20 -13.13 12.55
C MET A 192 10.56 -13.13 11.07
N PRO A 193 11.12 -14.21 10.53
CA PRO A 193 11.38 -14.31 9.10
C PRO A 193 10.08 -14.30 8.29
N MET A 194 10.10 -13.58 7.17
CA MET A 194 8.99 -13.57 6.20
C MET A 194 9.15 -14.73 5.23
N ALA A 195 8.05 -15.38 4.86
CA ALA A 195 8.03 -16.35 3.78
C ALA A 195 8.28 -15.64 2.44
N TYR A 196 9.55 -15.63 2.00
CA TYR A 196 10.02 -14.95 0.79
C TYR A 196 10.49 -16.00 -0.23
N PRO A 197 9.62 -16.43 -1.18
CA PRO A 197 9.91 -17.60 -2.03
C PRO A 197 11.21 -17.53 -2.83
N LEU A 198 11.53 -16.36 -3.41
CA LEU A 198 12.77 -16.18 -4.17
C LEU A 198 14.02 -16.39 -3.32
N ARG A 199 13.98 -16.01 -2.03
CA ARG A 199 15.16 -15.96 -1.14
C ARG A 199 15.12 -16.97 -0.02
N TRP A 200 14.11 -17.85 0.00
CA TRP A 200 14.01 -18.86 1.05
C TRP A 200 15.10 -19.93 0.90
N PRO A 201 15.88 -20.23 1.96
CA PRO A 201 16.99 -21.19 1.85
C PRO A 201 16.59 -22.59 1.38
N GLY A 202 15.40 -23.07 1.78
CA GLY A 202 14.83 -24.37 1.37
C GLY A 202 14.20 -24.37 -0.03
N GLY A 203 14.23 -23.23 -0.74
CA GLY A 203 13.61 -23.08 -2.06
C GLY A 203 12.12 -22.70 -1.99
N ARG A 204 11.53 -22.40 -3.16
CA ARG A 204 10.14 -21.90 -3.27
C ARG A 204 9.11 -22.88 -2.71
N ASP A 205 9.27 -24.17 -3.00
CA ASP A 205 8.27 -25.19 -2.65
C ASP A 205 8.23 -25.47 -1.13
N ALA A 206 9.37 -25.37 -0.45
CA ALA A 206 9.44 -25.56 0.99
C ALA A 206 9.07 -24.29 1.79
N CYS A 207 9.07 -23.13 1.15
CA CYS A 207 9.01 -21.82 1.79
C CYS A 207 7.83 -21.66 2.76
N ALA A 208 6.60 -22.00 2.35
CA ALA A 208 5.42 -21.82 3.20
C ALA A 208 5.51 -22.63 4.50
N ALA A 209 5.80 -23.93 4.37
CA ALA A 209 5.80 -24.84 5.51
C ALA A 209 6.97 -24.56 6.46
N GLU A 210 8.17 -24.35 5.92
CA GLU A 210 9.37 -24.08 6.72
C GLU A 210 9.32 -22.72 7.41
N ALA A 211 8.88 -21.67 6.71
CA ALA A 211 8.71 -20.34 7.30
C ALA A 211 7.69 -20.36 8.44
N LEU A 212 6.53 -21.01 8.23
CA LEU A 212 5.52 -21.14 9.27
C LEU A 212 6.03 -21.91 10.49
N ALA A 213 6.73 -23.02 10.27
CA ALA A 213 7.32 -23.81 11.34
C ALA A 213 8.38 -22.99 12.10
N THR A 214 9.21 -22.25 11.38
CA THR A 214 10.26 -21.39 11.97
C THR A 214 9.62 -20.28 12.81
N VAL A 215 8.60 -19.58 12.32
CA VAL A 215 7.89 -18.54 13.08
C VAL A 215 7.30 -19.11 14.37
N LYS A 216 6.61 -20.24 14.31
CA LYS A 216 6.04 -20.90 15.49
C LYS A 216 7.11 -21.29 16.51
N SER A 217 8.21 -21.87 16.04
CA SER A 217 9.35 -22.25 16.90
C SER A 217 10.01 -21.04 17.58
N LEU A 218 10.22 -19.95 16.83
CA LEU A 218 10.82 -18.73 17.38
C LEU A 218 9.89 -18.04 18.40
N ILE A 219 8.59 -17.99 18.14
CA ILE A 219 7.63 -17.48 19.11
C ILE A 219 7.68 -18.32 20.39
N HIS A 220 7.64 -19.65 20.25
CA HIS A 220 7.70 -20.56 21.40
C HIS A 220 8.97 -20.39 22.25
N THR A 221 10.12 -20.35 21.57
CA THR A 221 11.42 -20.41 22.26
C THR A 221 11.93 -19.05 22.75
N GLN A 222 11.53 -17.95 22.11
CA GLN A 222 12.08 -16.62 22.41
C GLN A 222 11.08 -15.69 23.11
N VAL A 223 9.77 -15.89 22.92
CA VAL A 223 8.74 -14.97 23.42
C VAL A 223 7.80 -15.66 24.40
N GLY A 224 7.34 -16.87 24.04
CA GLY A 224 6.23 -17.57 24.68
C GLY A 224 4.88 -17.05 24.16
N GLU A 225 4.02 -17.95 23.68
CA GLU A 225 2.74 -17.60 23.06
C GLU A 225 1.84 -16.77 23.98
N ASP A 226 1.87 -17.07 25.27
CA ASP A 226 1.06 -16.36 26.29
C ASP A 226 1.51 -14.91 26.55
N ASN A 227 2.67 -14.51 26.06
CA ASN A 227 3.16 -13.12 26.16
C ASN A 227 2.79 -12.30 24.92
N VAL A 228 2.43 -12.94 23.80
CA VAL A 228 2.16 -12.27 22.53
C VAL A 228 0.76 -11.69 22.52
N ALA A 229 0.67 -10.35 22.45
CA ALA A 229 -0.58 -9.62 22.29
C ALA A 229 -1.10 -9.69 20.85
N ALA A 230 -0.21 -9.48 19.88
CA ALA A 230 -0.57 -9.44 18.46
C ALA A 230 0.55 -9.96 17.56
N LEU A 231 0.13 -10.46 16.41
CA LEU A 231 0.97 -10.66 15.24
C LEU A 231 0.44 -9.72 14.14
N ILE A 232 1.31 -8.83 13.62
CA ILE A 232 0.96 -7.91 12.54
C ILE A 232 1.73 -8.27 11.27
N ILE A 233 1.02 -8.33 10.13
CA ILE A 233 1.60 -8.67 8.84
C ILE A 233 0.90 -7.93 7.70
N GLU A 234 1.67 -7.48 6.70
CA GLU A 234 1.15 -7.09 5.40
C GLU A 234 0.87 -8.37 4.61
N PRO A 235 -0.35 -8.62 4.09
CA PRO A 235 -0.64 -9.82 3.28
C PRO A 235 0.25 -9.93 2.04
N ILE A 236 0.61 -8.79 1.44
CA ILE A 236 1.70 -8.63 0.47
C ILE A 236 2.54 -7.47 0.97
N GLN A 237 3.83 -7.70 1.22
CA GLN A 237 4.70 -6.66 1.77
C GLN A 237 5.01 -5.59 0.73
N GLY A 238 4.54 -4.35 0.96
CA GLY A 238 4.68 -3.23 0.05
C GLY A 238 6.12 -2.73 -0.08
N GLU A 239 6.59 -1.98 0.88
CA GLU A 239 7.94 -1.37 0.86
C GLU A 239 9.07 -2.42 0.92
N GLY A 240 8.78 -3.60 1.43
CA GLY A 240 9.70 -4.74 1.47
C GLY A 240 10.01 -5.33 0.11
N GLY A 241 9.22 -5.02 -0.93
CA GLY A 241 9.49 -5.46 -2.30
C GLY A 241 8.34 -6.20 -2.97
N PHE A 242 7.10 -5.96 -2.60
CA PHE A 242 5.91 -6.69 -3.08
C PHE A 242 6.04 -8.20 -2.87
N VAL A 243 6.58 -8.58 -1.69
CA VAL A 243 6.77 -9.97 -1.34
C VAL A 243 5.40 -10.62 -1.11
N VAL A 244 5.04 -11.53 -2.01
CA VAL A 244 3.84 -12.35 -1.90
C VAL A 244 4.23 -13.65 -1.19
N PRO A 245 3.72 -13.92 0.01
CA PRO A 245 3.98 -15.20 0.66
C PRO A 245 3.32 -16.32 -0.13
N PRO A 246 3.90 -17.53 -0.13
CA PRO A 246 3.27 -18.67 -0.80
C PRO A 246 2.01 -19.12 -0.08
N ASP A 247 1.10 -19.75 -0.82
CA ASP A 247 -0.19 -20.20 -0.33
C ASP A 247 -0.04 -21.08 0.93
N GLY A 248 -0.94 -20.90 1.88
CA GLY A 248 -0.94 -21.60 3.16
C GLY A 248 -0.14 -20.92 4.28
N PHE A 249 0.74 -19.95 3.98
CA PHE A 249 1.48 -19.26 5.02
C PHE A 249 0.58 -18.33 5.86
N LEU A 250 -0.20 -17.47 5.21
CA LEU A 250 -1.13 -16.57 5.92
C LEU A 250 -2.23 -17.33 6.68
N PRO A 251 -2.92 -18.32 6.07
CA PRO A 251 -3.88 -19.14 6.80
C PRO A 251 -3.26 -19.87 7.99
N GLY A 252 -2.04 -20.39 7.82
CA GLY A 252 -1.30 -21.06 8.89
C GLY A 252 -0.95 -20.16 10.07
N LEU A 253 -0.60 -18.89 9.80
CA LEU A 253 -0.37 -17.87 10.84
C LEU A 253 -1.68 -17.49 11.54
N ALA A 254 -2.76 -17.26 10.79
CA ALA A 254 -4.06 -16.91 11.35
C ALA A 254 -4.59 -18.02 12.27
N GLU A 255 -4.46 -19.29 11.86
CA GLU A 255 -4.85 -20.43 12.68
C GLU A 255 -3.97 -20.55 13.94
N PHE A 256 -2.65 -20.34 13.84
CA PHE A 256 -1.77 -20.32 15.00
C PHE A 256 -2.16 -19.21 15.98
N CYS A 257 -2.46 -18.02 15.49
CA CYS A 257 -2.92 -16.91 16.32
C CYS A 257 -4.24 -17.24 17.04
N ARG A 258 -5.20 -17.81 16.32
CA ARG A 258 -6.49 -18.25 16.87
C ARG A 258 -6.32 -19.27 17.99
N GLN A 259 -5.47 -20.29 17.80
CA GLN A 259 -5.20 -21.34 18.78
C GLN A 259 -4.59 -20.79 20.09
N ASN A 260 -3.75 -19.74 19.97
CA ASN A 260 -3.03 -19.16 21.09
C ASN A 260 -3.65 -17.84 21.60
N ARG A 261 -4.83 -17.45 21.09
CA ARG A 261 -5.52 -16.19 21.44
C ARG A 261 -4.59 -14.95 21.25
N ILE A 262 -3.81 -14.97 20.18
CA ILE A 262 -3.00 -13.86 19.71
C ILE A 262 -3.87 -13.07 18.71
N VAL A 263 -3.93 -11.76 18.84
CA VAL A 263 -4.68 -10.92 17.89
C VAL A 263 -3.95 -10.90 16.55
N PHE A 264 -4.59 -11.43 15.49
CA PHE A 264 -4.06 -11.39 14.13
C PHE A 264 -4.46 -10.09 13.44
N ILE A 265 -3.47 -9.22 13.16
CA ILE A 265 -3.65 -7.92 12.52
C ILE A 265 -3.16 -8.01 11.08
N ALA A 266 -4.08 -7.84 10.11
CA ALA A 266 -3.72 -7.66 8.71
C ALA A 266 -3.49 -6.17 8.43
N ASP A 267 -2.28 -5.82 8.05
CA ASP A 267 -1.96 -4.47 7.57
C ASP A 267 -2.28 -4.37 6.07
N GLU A 268 -3.51 -3.98 5.76
CA GLU A 268 -4.03 -3.83 4.40
C GLU A 268 -3.91 -2.38 3.88
N ILE A 269 -3.05 -1.56 4.49
CA ILE A 269 -2.87 -0.15 4.13
C ILE A 269 -2.50 0.01 2.66
N GLN A 270 -1.67 -0.89 2.11
CA GLN A 270 -1.28 -0.82 0.70
C GLN A 270 -2.01 -1.82 -0.19
N THR A 271 -2.47 -2.93 0.35
CA THR A 271 -3.07 -4.05 -0.39
C THR A 271 -4.59 -3.94 -0.52
N GLY A 272 -5.25 -3.25 0.40
CA GLY A 272 -6.70 -3.12 0.43
C GLY A 272 -7.29 -2.23 -0.67
N PHE A 273 -8.62 -2.13 -0.66
CA PHE A 273 -9.40 -1.30 -1.57
C PHE A 273 -9.17 -1.64 -3.04
N CYS A 274 -9.46 -2.89 -3.40
CA CYS A 274 -9.44 -3.46 -4.75
C CYS A 274 -8.05 -3.62 -5.38
N ARG A 275 -6.96 -3.15 -4.73
CA ARG A 275 -5.62 -3.09 -5.32
C ARG A 275 -5.13 -4.44 -5.84
N THR A 276 -5.41 -5.53 -5.12
CA THR A 276 -4.90 -6.87 -5.44
C THR A 276 -5.91 -7.75 -6.22
N GLY A 277 -7.08 -7.20 -6.59
CA GLY A 277 -8.09 -7.93 -7.35
C GLY A 277 -9.30 -8.37 -6.50
N ASP A 278 -9.24 -8.21 -5.19
CA ASP A 278 -10.35 -8.32 -4.25
C ASP A 278 -10.40 -7.06 -3.37
N TRP A 279 -11.45 -6.88 -2.55
CA TRP A 279 -11.52 -5.72 -1.66
C TRP A 279 -10.32 -5.66 -0.72
N PHE A 280 -9.89 -6.83 -0.20
CA PHE A 280 -8.74 -6.99 0.68
C PHE A 280 -7.90 -8.20 0.27
N ALA A 281 -6.59 -8.13 0.40
CA ALA A 281 -5.71 -9.21 -0.01
C ALA A 281 -5.87 -10.49 0.83
N CYS A 282 -6.32 -10.40 2.06
CA CYS A 282 -6.65 -11.55 2.89
C CYS A 282 -7.72 -12.46 2.27
N GLU A 283 -8.60 -11.93 1.41
CA GLU A 283 -9.68 -12.69 0.77
C GLU A 283 -9.17 -13.74 -0.20
N HIS A 284 -8.00 -13.54 -0.81
CA HIS A 284 -7.39 -14.49 -1.76
C HIS A 284 -7.21 -15.90 -1.19
N GLU A 285 -6.96 -16.00 0.12
CA GLU A 285 -6.78 -17.28 0.81
C GLU A 285 -7.86 -17.53 1.89
N GLY A 286 -8.95 -16.75 1.88
CA GLY A 286 -10.03 -16.87 2.85
C GLY A 286 -9.62 -16.55 4.30
N VAL A 287 -8.56 -15.75 4.48
CA VAL A 287 -8.11 -15.36 5.82
C VAL A 287 -9.02 -14.29 6.41
N VAL A 288 -9.50 -14.55 7.61
CA VAL A 288 -10.32 -13.61 8.39
C VAL A 288 -9.50 -13.09 9.57
N PRO A 289 -8.93 -11.87 9.46
CA PRO A 289 -8.16 -11.29 10.56
C PRO A 289 -9.05 -10.86 11.73
N ASP A 290 -8.47 -10.73 12.91
CA ASP A 290 -9.14 -10.15 14.07
C ASP A 290 -9.26 -8.63 13.95
N MET A 291 -8.25 -7.98 13.36
CA MET A 291 -8.24 -6.56 13.01
C MET A 291 -7.59 -6.32 11.65
N VAL A 292 -8.07 -5.31 10.95
CA VAL A 292 -7.52 -4.80 9.68
C VAL A 292 -7.13 -3.34 9.87
N THR A 293 -5.91 -2.98 9.48
CA THR A 293 -5.53 -1.56 9.35
C THR A 293 -5.64 -1.12 7.90
N THR A 294 -6.26 0.04 7.67
CA THR A 294 -6.50 0.60 6.34
C THR A 294 -6.11 2.07 6.25
N ALA A 295 -5.65 2.50 5.07
CA ALA A 295 -5.36 3.89 4.72
C ALA A 295 -5.25 4.02 3.19
N LYS A 296 -4.42 4.91 2.68
CA LYS A 296 -4.08 5.08 1.24
C LYS A 296 -5.33 5.08 0.34
N GLY A 297 -5.67 3.94 -0.28
CA GLY A 297 -6.77 3.81 -1.23
C GLY A 297 -8.17 4.14 -0.67
N ILE A 298 -8.33 4.19 0.66
CA ILE A 298 -9.63 4.38 1.32
C ILE A 298 -10.35 5.67 0.91
N ALA A 299 -9.63 6.78 0.69
CA ALA A 299 -10.24 8.11 0.56
C ALA A 299 -9.82 8.87 -0.71
N GLY A 300 -9.40 8.15 -1.79
CA GLY A 300 -9.16 8.72 -3.11
C GLY A 300 -8.18 9.91 -3.14
N GLY A 301 -7.22 9.94 -2.20
CA GLY A 301 -6.18 10.98 -2.10
C GLY A 301 -6.22 11.81 -0.83
N LEU A 302 -7.30 11.81 -0.06
CA LEU A 302 -7.40 12.54 1.20
C LEU A 302 -6.86 11.72 2.38
N PRO A 303 -6.32 12.38 3.44
CA PRO A 303 -5.82 11.70 4.63
C PRO A 303 -6.95 11.04 5.42
N LEU A 304 -7.02 9.72 5.40
CA LEU A 304 -7.89 8.90 6.24
C LEU A 304 -7.24 7.54 6.46
N ALA A 305 -7.44 6.99 7.65
CA ALA A 305 -7.05 5.65 8.01
C ALA A 305 -8.05 5.05 9.00
N ALA A 306 -8.09 3.74 9.13
CA ALA A 306 -8.97 3.08 10.08
C ALA A 306 -8.32 1.83 10.67
N VAL A 307 -8.79 1.46 11.87
CA VAL A 307 -8.72 0.12 12.43
C VAL A 307 -10.14 -0.42 12.45
N THR A 308 -10.36 -1.55 11.79
CA THR A 308 -11.63 -2.28 11.82
C THR A 308 -11.38 -3.66 12.37
N GLY A 309 -12.13 -4.09 13.36
CA GLY A 309 -11.91 -5.38 14.01
C GLY A 309 -13.13 -5.94 14.70
N ARG A 310 -12.96 -7.13 15.26
CA ARG A 310 -14.01 -7.82 16.04
C ARG A 310 -14.51 -6.93 17.16
N THR A 311 -15.84 -6.88 17.32
CA THR A 311 -16.48 -6.01 18.33
C THR A 311 -15.89 -6.24 19.73
N GLU A 312 -15.69 -7.48 20.14
CA GLU A 312 -15.16 -7.82 21.46
C GLU A 312 -13.71 -7.33 21.70
N ILE A 313 -12.93 -7.18 20.64
CA ILE A 313 -11.56 -6.64 20.70
C ILE A 313 -11.61 -5.10 20.69
N MET A 314 -12.35 -4.52 19.76
CA MET A 314 -12.44 -3.07 19.60
C MET A 314 -13.09 -2.39 20.82
N ASP A 315 -14.15 -2.97 21.35
CA ASP A 315 -14.90 -2.45 22.52
C ASP A 315 -14.24 -2.82 23.86
N SER A 316 -13.11 -3.53 23.87
CA SER A 316 -12.33 -3.74 25.10
C SER A 316 -11.78 -2.43 25.65
N VAL A 317 -11.49 -1.45 24.79
CA VAL A 317 -10.91 -0.17 25.17
C VAL A 317 -11.99 0.74 25.77
N HIS A 318 -11.70 1.32 26.94
CA HIS A 318 -12.60 2.23 27.64
C HIS A 318 -12.91 3.51 26.85
N ALA A 319 -14.06 4.12 27.11
CA ALA A 319 -14.47 5.38 26.47
C ALA A 319 -13.38 6.47 26.62
N GLY A 320 -13.04 7.14 25.53
CA GLY A 320 -11.94 8.12 25.45
C GLY A 320 -10.54 7.52 25.30
N GLY A 321 -10.41 6.19 25.28
CA GLY A 321 -9.13 5.51 25.08
C GLY A 321 -8.61 5.54 23.65
N LEU A 322 -9.47 5.75 22.67
CA LEU A 322 -9.15 5.95 21.23
C LEU A 322 -9.62 7.33 20.78
N GLY A 323 -8.92 7.92 19.83
CA GLY A 323 -9.33 9.19 19.24
C GLY A 323 -8.17 10.02 18.73
N GLY A 324 -8.51 11.20 18.24
CA GLY A 324 -7.63 12.23 17.72
C GLY A 324 -8.47 13.39 17.19
N THR A 325 -7.99 14.62 17.35
CA THR A 325 -8.75 15.83 16.97
C THR A 325 -9.25 15.79 15.53
N TYR A 326 -8.43 15.28 14.59
CA TYR A 326 -8.74 15.24 13.16
C TYR A 326 -9.14 13.85 12.64
N GLY A 327 -9.08 12.82 13.46
CA GLY A 327 -9.40 11.45 13.05
C GLY A 327 -10.83 11.35 12.51
N GLY A 328 -10.99 10.82 11.30
CA GLY A 328 -12.27 10.77 10.62
C GLY A 328 -12.80 12.15 10.20
N ASN A 329 -11.91 13.07 9.73
CA ASN A 329 -12.31 14.38 9.25
C ASN A 329 -13.52 14.30 8.30
N PRO A 330 -14.56 15.18 8.44
CA PRO A 330 -15.78 15.10 7.63
C PRO A 330 -15.54 15.10 6.12
N VAL A 331 -14.59 15.90 5.64
CA VAL A 331 -14.25 15.99 4.21
C VAL A 331 -13.54 14.70 3.74
N ALA A 332 -12.69 14.13 4.60
CA ALA A 332 -12.02 12.85 4.29
C ALA A 332 -13.01 11.66 4.34
N CYS A 333 -14.01 11.69 5.24
CA CYS A 333 -15.09 10.70 5.23
C CYS A 333 -15.94 10.79 3.95
N ALA A 334 -16.32 12.00 3.54
CA ALA A 334 -17.03 12.22 2.28
C ALA A 334 -16.22 11.71 1.06
N ALA A 335 -14.91 11.94 1.06
CA ALA A 335 -14.01 11.41 0.05
C ALA A 335 -13.97 9.87 0.04
N ALA A 336 -13.92 9.25 1.22
CA ALA A 336 -13.90 7.79 1.37
C ALA A 336 -15.19 7.17 0.82
N LEU A 337 -16.34 7.73 1.15
CA LEU A 337 -17.63 7.27 0.60
C LEU A 337 -17.66 7.38 -0.93
N GLY A 338 -17.16 8.47 -1.51
CA GLY A 338 -17.05 8.63 -2.96
C GLY A 338 -16.07 7.64 -3.59
N ALA A 339 -14.96 7.33 -2.92
CA ALA A 339 -14.00 6.34 -3.39
C ALA A 339 -14.57 4.91 -3.35
N ILE A 340 -15.21 4.52 -2.24
CA ILE A 340 -15.85 3.21 -2.07
C ILE A 340 -16.99 3.02 -3.08
N GLU A 341 -17.82 4.03 -3.30
CA GLU A 341 -18.86 4.00 -4.35
C GLU A 341 -18.26 3.81 -5.74
N THR A 342 -17.17 4.51 -6.06
CA THR A 342 -16.49 4.36 -7.36
C THR A 342 -15.98 2.94 -7.53
N MET A 343 -15.30 2.39 -6.51
CA MET A 343 -14.78 1.03 -6.53
C MET A 343 -15.86 -0.02 -6.76
N ALA A 344 -17.01 0.13 -6.10
CA ALA A 344 -18.14 -0.80 -6.23
C ALA A 344 -18.85 -0.66 -7.58
N ALA A 345 -19.15 0.60 -8.00
CA ALA A 345 -19.93 0.87 -9.22
C ALA A 345 -19.16 0.53 -10.51
N GLU A 346 -17.84 0.62 -10.49
CA GLU A 346 -16.98 0.40 -11.66
C GLU A 346 -16.22 -0.94 -11.60
N ASP A 347 -16.56 -1.81 -10.65
CA ASP A 347 -15.87 -3.09 -10.41
C ASP A 347 -14.34 -2.97 -10.46
N LEU A 348 -13.80 -2.07 -9.62
CA LEU A 348 -12.35 -1.84 -9.65
C LEU A 348 -11.54 -3.06 -9.18
N ALA A 349 -12.13 -4.01 -8.47
CA ALA A 349 -11.51 -5.30 -8.19
C ALA A 349 -11.33 -6.12 -9.48
N GLY A 350 -12.37 -6.21 -10.32
CA GLY A 350 -12.27 -6.81 -11.66
C GLY A 350 -11.29 -6.07 -12.56
N ARG A 351 -11.27 -4.73 -12.50
CA ARG A 351 -10.27 -3.91 -13.23
C ARG A 351 -8.85 -4.21 -12.78
N ALA A 352 -8.60 -4.36 -11.48
CA ALA A 352 -7.27 -4.73 -10.97
C ALA A 352 -6.82 -6.10 -11.49
N ARG A 353 -7.73 -7.10 -11.53
CA ARG A 353 -7.45 -8.41 -12.15
C ARG A 353 -7.09 -8.26 -13.62
N ARG A 354 -7.88 -7.48 -14.39
CA ARG A 354 -7.62 -7.21 -15.80
C ARG A 354 -6.27 -6.55 -16.05
N ILE A 355 -5.86 -5.59 -15.20
CA ILE A 355 -4.52 -4.97 -15.23
C ILE A 355 -3.44 -6.05 -15.04
N GLY A 356 -3.62 -6.94 -14.09
CA GLY A 356 -2.72 -8.08 -13.87
C GLY A 356 -2.61 -8.99 -15.10
N ASP A 357 -3.74 -9.34 -15.69
CA ASP A 357 -3.80 -10.19 -16.90
C ASP A 357 -3.04 -9.59 -18.10
N ILE A 358 -3.00 -8.26 -18.21
CA ILE A 358 -2.25 -7.55 -19.25
C ILE A 358 -0.76 -7.47 -18.90
N MET A 359 -0.44 -7.11 -17.65
CA MET A 359 0.94 -6.82 -17.25
C MET A 359 1.78 -8.08 -17.05
N PHE A 360 1.26 -9.14 -16.42
CA PHE A 360 2.04 -10.34 -16.12
C PHE A 360 2.72 -10.96 -17.36
N PRO A 361 2.02 -11.23 -18.48
CA PRO A 361 2.64 -11.80 -19.67
C PRO A 361 3.80 -10.93 -20.21
N ARG A 362 3.62 -9.60 -20.19
CA ARG A 362 4.64 -8.65 -20.64
C ARG A 362 5.86 -8.66 -19.70
N LEU A 363 5.65 -8.69 -18.38
CA LEU A 363 6.73 -8.74 -17.40
C LEU A 363 7.48 -10.09 -17.43
N TYR A 364 6.78 -11.21 -17.64
CA TYR A 364 7.43 -12.52 -17.85
C TYR A 364 8.25 -12.54 -19.14
N GLY A 365 7.73 -11.98 -20.24
CA GLY A 365 8.49 -11.84 -21.48
C GLY A 365 9.77 -10.99 -21.31
N LEU A 366 9.72 -9.95 -20.48
CA LEU A 366 10.92 -9.19 -20.09
C LEU A 366 11.90 -10.04 -19.30
N ALA A 367 11.43 -10.84 -18.34
CA ALA A 367 12.29 -11.70 -17.54
C ALA A 367 12.99 -12.80 -18.39
N GLU A 368 12.30 -13.33 -19.40
CA GLU A 368 12.90 -14.25 -20.36
C GLU A 368 14.01 -13.59 -21.19
N LYS A 369 13.81 -12.32 -21.58
CA LYS A 369 14.77 -11.55 -22.39
C LYS A 369 15.93 -10.99 -21.59
N TYR A 370 15.70 -10.60 -20.33
CA TYR A 370 16.69 -9.94 -19.48
C TYR A 370 16.96 -10.74 -18.20
N PRO A 371 18.04 -11.56 -18.16
CA PRO A 371 18.37 -12.42 -17.01
C PRO A 371 18.64 -11.69 -15.69
N VAL A 372 18.73 -10.37 -15.71
CA VAL A 372 18.83 -9.53 -14.51
C VAL A 372 17.50 -9.52 -13.72
N ILE A 373 16.36 -9.82 -14.37
CA ILE A 373 15.05 -9.95 -13.71
C ILE A 373 14.95 -11.37 -13.14
N ALA A 374 15.15 -11.49 -11.84
CA ALA A 374 15.14 -12.79 -11.14
C ALA A 374 13.75 -13.24 -10.73
N ASP A 375 12.79 -12.30 -10.57
CA ASP A 375 11.43 -12.61 -10.15
C ASP A 375 10.44 -11.59 -10.68
N VAL A 376 9.27 -12.10 -11.07
CA VAL A 376 8.07 -11.32 -11.40
C VAL A 376 6.97 -11.79 -10.45
N ARG A 377 6.40 -10.86 -9.68
CA ARG A 377 5.43 -11.22 -8.62
C ARG A 377 4.40 -10.14 -8.39
N GLY A 378 3.35 -10.49 -7.68
CA GLY A 378 2.26 -9.58 -7.29
C GLY A 378 0.90 -10.26 -7.36
N ARG A 379 -0.16 -9.46 -7.19
CA ARG A 379 -1.57 -9.85 -7.40
C ARG A 379 -2.36 -8.65 -7.93
N GLY A 380 -3.25 -8.88 -8.89
CA GLY A 380 -4.05 -7.82 -9.49
C GLY A 380 -3.20 -6.68 -10.06
N ALA A 381 -3.42 -5.45 -9.62
CA ALA A 381 -2.67 -4.26 -10.03
C ALA A 381 -1.56 -3.86 -9.05
N MET A 382 -1.07 -4.79 -8.25
CA MET A 382 0.08 -4.64 -7.35
C MET A 382 1.18 -5.59 -7.81
N LEU A 383 2.07 -5.13 -8.70
CA LEU A 383 3.04 -5.96 -9.42
C LEU A 383 4.45 -5.43 -9.24
N ALA A 384 5.44 -6.33 -9.28
CA ALA A 384 6.84 -5.96 -9.20
C ALA A 384 7.75 -6.90 -9.97
N ILE A 385 8.91 -6.38 -10.35
CA ILE A 385 10.06 -7.14 -10.82
C ILE A 385 11.22 -6.94 -9.87
N GLU A 386 11.92 -8.02 -9.52
CA GLU A 386 13.12 -7.97 -8.69
C GLU A 386 14.36 -8.22 -9.53
N LEU A 387 15.35 -7.33 -9.40
CA LEU A 387 16.58 -7.38 -10.16
C LEU A 387 17.73 -7.91 -9.29
N THR A 388 18.46 -8.86 -9.85
CA THR A 388 19.68 -9.43 -9.26
C THR A 388 20.79 -9.47 -10.30
N LYS A 389 22.04 -9.62 -9.85
CA LYS A 389 23.14 -9.90 -10.75
C LYS A 389 22.86 -11.23 -11.46
N PRO A 390 23.01 -11.31 -12.80
CA PRO A 390 22.67 -12.51 -13.57
C PRO A 390 23.31 -13.79 -13.00
N GLY A 391 22.50 -14.83 -12.85
CA GLY A 391 22.94 -16.13 -12.32
C GLY A 391 23.17 -16.20 -10.80
N THR A 392 22.84 -15.14 -10.07
CA THR A 392 22.94 -15.08 -8.59
C THR A 392 21.66 -14.55 -7.95
N LEU A 393 21.59 -14.56 -6.61
CA LEU A 393 20.57 -13.83 -5.84
C LEU A 393 21.09 -12.51 -5.26
N ASP A 394 22.29 -12.07 -5.65
CA ASP A 394 22.83 -10.77 -5.22
C ASP A 394 21.99 -9.64 -5.79
N PRO A 395 21.45 -8.75 -4.95
CA PRO A 395 20.64 -7.62 -5.42
C PRO A 395 21.40 -6.72 -6.40
N ASP A 396 20.69 -6.18 -7.40
CA ASP A 396 21.23 -5.20 -8.33
C ASP A 396 20.49 -3.84 -8.27
N PRO A 397 20.71 -3.02 -7.23
CA PRO A 397 20.10 -1.71 -7.11
C PRO A 397 20.62 -0.69 -8.15
N ALA A 398 21.81 -0.93 -8.74
CA ALA A 398 22.38 -0.04 -9.75
C ALA A 398 21.57 -0.12 -11.05
N THR A 399 21.35 -1.32 -11.59
CA THR A 399 20.52 -1.54 -12.78
C THR A 399 19.08 -1.12 -12.50
N THR A 400 18.53 -1.44 -11.31
CA THR A 400 17.18 -1.00 -10.89
C THR A 400 17.01 0.50 -10.99
N THR A 401 17.97 1.26 -10.46
CA THR A 401 17.96 2.73 -10.50
C THR A 401 18.10 3.26 -11.94
N ALA A 402 18.95 2.65 -12.75
CA ALA A 402 19.16 3.05 -14.14
C ALA A 402 17.89 2.86 -14.98
N VAL A 403 17.25 1.69 -14.89
CA VAL A 403 15.98 1.41 -15.58
C VAL A 403 14.87 2.36 -15.12
N ALA A 404 14.69 2.54 -13.81
CA ALA A 404 13.69 3.47 -13.28
C ALA A 404 13.93 4.91 -13.80
N LYS A 405 15.18 5.37 -13.85
CA LYS A 405 15.55 6.69 -14.39
C LYS A 405 15.23 6.79 -15.88
N ALA A 406 15.52 5.76 -16.67
CA ALA A 406 15.18 5.74 -18.10
C ALA A 406 13.65 5.81 -18.31
N CYS A 407 12.86 5.07 -17.53
CA CYS A 407 11.41 5.18 -17.50
C CYS A 407 10.95 6.61 -17.21
N HIS A 408 11.50 7.25 -16.18
CA HIS A 408 11.16 8.62 -15.80
C HIS A 408 11.46 9.62 -16.93
N GLN A 409 12.62 9.50 -17.57
CA GLN A 409 13.01 10.36 -18.70
C GLN A 409 12.11 10.17 -19.92
N ALA A 410 11.56 8.95 -20.11
CA ALA A 410 10.59 8.64 -21.15
C ALA A 410 9.14 8.97 -20.76
N GLY A 411 8.88 9.55 -19.58
CA GLY A 411 7.56 9.97 -19.14
C GLY A 411 6.69 8.86 -18.53
N LEU A 412 7.31 7.81 -17.98
CA LEU A 412 6.65 6.80 -17.19
C LEU A 412 7.05 6.92 -15.71
N VAL A 413 6.10 7.18 -14.83
CA VAL A 413 6.31 7.25 -13.38
C VAL A 413 6.36 5.84 -12.82
N THR A 414 7.55 5.37 -12.45
CA THR A 414 7.76 4.11 -11.75
C THR A 414 8.30 4.35 -10.35
N LEU A 415 8.15 3.37 -9.47
CA LEU A 415 8.65 3.43 -8.10
C LEU A 415 9.60 2.26 -7.83
N THR A 416 10.64 2.51 -7.03
CA THR A 416 11.52 1.46 -6.53
C THR A 416 11.22 1.15 -5.09
N CYS A 417 11.47 -0.08 -4.66
CA CYS A 417 11.32 -0.55 -3.29
C CYS A 417 12.24 -1.75 -3.01
N GLY A 418 11.89 -2.53 -1.99
CA GLY A 418 12.69 -3.68 -1.55
C GLY A 418 13.73 -3.32 -0.51
N THR A 419 14.02 -4.28 0.37
CA THR A 419 15.02 -4.10 1.43
C THR A 419 16.38 -3.68 0.86
N PHE A 420 16.72 -4.18 -0.32
CA PHE A 420 17.99 -3.92 -0.99
C PHE A 420 17.90 -2.85 -2.08
N GLY A 421 16.71 -2.25 -2.32
CA GLY A 421 16.52 -1.23 -3.35
C GLY A 421 16.59 -1.76 -4.79
N ASN A 422 16.33 -3.04 -4.98
CA ASN A 422 16.49 -3.77 -6.25
C ASN A 422 15.16 -4.23 -6.85
N VAL A 423 14.04 -3.59 -6.47
CA VAL A 423 12.70 -3.92 -6.95
C VAL A 423 12.09 -2.70 -7.63
N ILE A 424 11.58 -2.87 -8.84
CA ILE A 424 10.69 -1.90 -9.51
C ILE A 424 9.27 -2.37 -9.30
N ARG A 425 8.42 -1.50 -8.77
CA ARG A 425 7.02 -1.79 -8.47
C ARG A 425 6.07 -0.97 -9.32
N PHE A 426 4.95 -1.57 -9.66
CA PHE A 426 3.91 -1.01 -10.50
C PHE A 426 2.59 -0.96 -9.73
N LEU A 427 2.02 0.21 -9.65
CA LEU A 427 0.78 0.54 -8.94
C LEU A 427 -0.06 1.50 -9.79
N PRO A 428 -0.41 1.15 -11.04
CA PRO A 428 -1.23 2.05 -11.85
C PRO A 428 -2.56 2.35 -11.16
N PRO A 429 -3.18 3.53 -11.38
CA PRO A 429 -4.57 3.74 -11.01
C PRO A 429 -5.46 2.65 -11.63
N LEU A 430 -6.45 2.14 -10.88
CA LEU A 430 -7.29 1.03 -11.37
C LEU A 430 -8.20 1.45 -12.54
N VAL A 431 -8.34 2.74 -12.74
CA VAL A 431 -9.09 3.37 -13.83
C VAL A 431 -8.24 3.64 -15.07
N ILE A 432 -6.96 3.28 -15.08
CA ILE A 432 -6.06 3.50 -16.24
C ILE A 432 -6.59 2.80 -17.49
N GLY A 433 -6.53 3.46 -18.65
CA GLY A 433 -6.85 2.87 -19.94
C GLY A 433 -5.83 1.83 -20.40
N GLU A 434 -6.28 0.81 -21.13
CA GLU A 434 -5.41 -0.27 -21.61
C GLU A 434 -4.31 0.25 -22.55
N ASP A 435 -4.61 1.27 -23.38
CA ASP A 435 -3.64 1.89 -24.28
C ASP A 435 -2.48 2.54 -23.51
N LEU A 436 -2.78 3.26 -22.41
CA LEU A 436 -1.75 3.85 -21.55
C LEU A 436 -0.95 2.77 -20.81
N LEU A 437 -1.62 1.69 -20.42
CA LEU A 437 -0.98 0.58 -19.76
C LEU A 437 0.03 -0.11 -20.69
N ASP A 438 -0.36 -0.33 -21.94
CA ASP A 438 0.49 -0.94 -22.97
C ASP A 438 1.65 -0.02 -23.37
N GLU A 439 1.39 1.29 -23.55
CA GLU A 439 2.44 2.27 -23.80
C GLU A 439 3.45 2.32 -22.64
N GLY A 440 2.99 2.32 -21.38
CA GLY A 440 3.86 2.29 -20.21
C GLY A 440 4.74 1.04 -20.15
N LEU A 441 4.20 -0.13 -20.48
CA LEU A 441 4.96 -1.37 -20.56
C LEU A 441 5.99 -1.35 -21.70
N SER A 442 5.66 -0.74 -22.83
CA SER A 442 6.61 -0.55 -23.95
C SER A 442 7.77 0.37 -23.57
N ILE A 443 7.50 1.46 -22.83
CA ILE A 443 8.54 2.33 -22.27
C ILE A 443 9.45 1.56 -21.31
N LEU A 444 8.89 0.68 -20.47
CA LEU A 444 9.69 -0.16 -19.57
C LEU A 444 10.61 -1.10 -20.36
N GLU A 445 10.11 -1.72 -21.44
CA GLU A 445 10.89 -2.58 -22.31
C GLU A 445 12.03 -1.82 -22.97
N ASP A 446 11.77 -0.63 -23.50
CA ASP A 446 12.80 0.25 -24.10
C ASP A 446 13.84 0.68 -23.05
N ALA A 447 13.43 0.92 -21.80
CA ALA A 447 14.33 1.25 -20.71
C ALA A 447 15.30 0.11 -20.37
N PHE A 448 14.85 -1.15 -20.42
CA PHE A 448 15.74 -2.31 -20.29
C PHE A 448 16.68 -2.49 -21.48
N ALA A 449 16.25 -2.14 -22.69
CA ALA A 449 17.09 -2.23 -23.87
C ALA A 449 18.19 -1.15 -23.89
N ALA A 450 18.01 -0.06 -23.16
CA ALA A 450 18.95 1.08 -23.10
C ALA A 450 19.99 0.96 -21.96
N VAL A 451 19.81 0.05 -21.01
CA VAL A 451 20.66 -0.14 -19.82
C VAL A 451 21.41 -1.46 -19.89
#